data_b775ec3288c0fe722f07c065b7f1c70b
#
_entry.id   b775ec3288c0fe722f07c065b7f1c70b
#
_cell.length_a   1.000
_cell.length_b   1.000
_cell.length_c   1.000
_cell.angle_alpha   90.00
_cell.angle_beta   90.00
_cell.angle_gamma   90.00
#
_symmetry.space_group_name_H-M   'P 1'
#
loop_
_entity.id
_entity.type
_entity.pdbx_description
1 polymer ?
#
loop_
_entity_poly.entity_id
_entity_poly.type
_entity_poly.pdbx_seq_one_letter_code
_entity_poly.pdbx_strand_id
1 'polypeptide(L)'
;FVLADGYALYQTKGIQASRRCADRFSNGDDNEVSIRVESTYPRPISLEIIDEIPFIFQNRDISFRTTLQPDEGKTIRYHLRPTRRGVYSFGQIRVFVTGKIGLLSRRYTCGKPQDIKVYPSYLMLHRYELLAMSDNLTELGIKRIRRVGHQTEFEQIKEYVKGDDYRTINWKASARRHELMVNVYQ
;
A
#
# COMPACT_ATOMS: atom_id res chain seq x y z
N PHE A 1 -13.08 34.42 33.07
CA PHE A 1 -13.19 33.83 31.73
C PHE A 1 -12.71 32.38 31.69
N VAL A 2 -11.53 32.03 32.22
CA VAL A 2 -10.97 30.67 32.26
C VAL A 2 -11.87 29.68 32.99
N LEU A 3 -12.41 30.09 34.16
CA LEU A 3 -13.32 29.25 34.94
C LEU A 3 -14.65 29.00 34.22
N ALA A 4 -15.16 29.98 33.48
CA ALA A 4 -16.38 29.82 32.69
C ALA A 4 -16.20 28.85 31.50
N ASP A 5 -15.03 28.93 30.83
CA ASP A 5 -14.71 28.02 29.73
C ASP A 5 -14.51 26.58 30.25
N GLY A 6 -13.81 26.45 31.38
CA GLY A 6 -13.64 25.18 32.07
C GLY A 6 -14.95 24.55 32.53
N TYR A 7 -15.79 25.31 33.18
CA TYR A 7 -17.11 24.86 33.63
C TYR A 7 -17.95 24.36 32.43
N ALA A 8 -17.94 25.13 31.35
CA ALA A 8 -18.65 24.78 30.13
C ALA A 8 -18.17 23.51 29.44
N LEU A 9 -16.86 23.23 29.50
CA LEU A 9 -16.29 22.01 28.94
C LEU A 9 -16.49 20.77 29.82
N TYR A 10 -16.59 20.98 31.15
CA TYR A 10 -16.66 19.83 32.09
C TYR A 10 -18.07 19.44 32.49
N GLN A 11 -19.08 20.27 32.22
CA GLN A 11 -20.47 20.04 32.62
C GLN A 11 -21.16 18.91 31.81
N THR A 12 -20.68 18.63 30.60
CA THR A 12 -21.30 17.65 29.70
C THR A 12 -20.34 16.53 29.35
N LYS A 13 -20.83 15.27 29.32
CA LYS A 13 -20.15 14.16 28.68
C LYS A 13 -20.41 14.23 27.17
N GLY A 14 -19.72 15.19 26.51
CA GLY A 14 -20.21 15.75 25.27
C GLY A 14 -19.67 15.12 23.99
N ILE A 15 -18.74 14.13 24.00
CA ILE A 15 -18.15 13.57 22.77
C ILE A 15 -18.22 12.05 22.79
N GLN A 16 -18.69 11.51 21.69
CA GLN A 16 -18.59 10.10 21.34
C GLN A 16 -17.82 9.97 20.04
N ALA A 17 -16.87 9.06 20.01
CA ALA A 17 -16.12 8.74 18.78
C ALA A 17 -16.05 7.21 18.61
N SER A 18 -16.23 6.78 17.38
CA SER A 18 -16.16 5.37 17.00
C SER A 18 -15.37 5.21 15.71
N ARG A 19 -14.53 4.18 15.67
CA ARG A 19 -13.79 3.77 14.46
C ARG A 19 -14.60 2.71 13.72
N ARG A 20 -14.63 2.85 12.42
CA ARG A 20 -15.17 1.82 11.52
C ARG A 20 -14.12 1.56 10.44
N CYS A 21 -13.66 0.33 10.36
CA CYS A 21 -12.73 -0.16 9.35
C CYS A 21 -13.04 -1.61 9.05
N ALA A 22 -12.47 -2.16 7.98
CA ALA A 22 -12.56 -3.58 7.67
C ALA A 22 -11.78 -4.41 8.69
N ASP A 23 -12.25 -5.61 9.00
CA ASP A 23 -11.54 -6.55 9.89
C ASP A 23 -10.27 -7.12 9.26
N ARG A 24 -10.14 -6.97 7.96
CA ARG A 24 -9.03 -7.48 7.16
C ARG A 24 -8.50 -6.39 6.25
N PHE A 25 -7.20 -6.13 6.33
CA PHE A 25 -6.51 -5.19 5.46
C PHE A 25 -5.69 -5.93 4.40
N SER A 26 -5.54 -5.31 3.25
CA SER A 26 -4.71 -5.77 2.15
C SER A 26 -3.33 -5.12 2.25
N ASN A 27 -2.27 -5.93 2.23
CA ASN A 27 -0.89 -5.46 2.30
C ASN A 27 -0.49 -4.74 1.01
N GLY A 28 0.05 -3.55 1.12
CA GLY A 28 0.47 -2.74 -0.03
C GLY A 28 -0.64 -1.96 -0.72
N ASP A 29 -1.92 -2.18 -0.35
CA ASP A 29 -3.07 -1.47 -0.88
C ASP A 29 -3.57 -0.42 0.12
N ASP A 30 -4.33 0.56 -0.38
CA ASP A 30 -4.95 1.59 0.44
C ASP A 30 -6.22 1.04 1.09
N ASN A 31 -6.22 0.97 2.42
CA ASN A 31 -7.35 0.49 3.21
C ASN A 31 -8.04 1.68 3.88
N GLU A 32 -9.33 1.84 3.64
CA GLU A 32 -10.11 2.95 4.19
C GLU A 32 -10.43 2.70 5.68
N VAL A 33 -10.21 3.73 6.47
CA VAL A 33 -10.61 3.83 7.88
C VAL A 33 -11.47 5.07 8.06
N SER A 34 -12.56 4.94 8.76
CA SER A 34 -13.45 6.07 9.08
C SER A 34 -13.62 6.23 10.58
N ILE A 35 -13.57 7.48 11.05
CA ILE A 35 -13.86 7.87 12.43
C ILE A 35 -15.12 8.71 12.41
N ARG A 36 -16.15 8.27 13.08
CA ARG A 36 -17.35 9.03 13.32
C ARG A 36 -17.27 9.67 14.70
N VAL A 37 -17.40 10.98 14.74
CA VAL A 37 -17.41 11.77 15.97
C VAL A 37 -18.75 12.51 16.07
N GLU A 38 -19.38 12.43 17.24
CA GLU A 38 -20.64 13.08 17.54
C GLU A 38 -20.47 13.98 18.77
N SER A 39 -21.02 15.16 18.69
CA SER A 39 -21.00 16.18 19.77
C SER A 39 -22.40 16.38 20.35
N THR A 40 -22.51 16.39 21.66
CA THR A 40 -23.71 16.77 22.38
C THR A 40 -23.51 18.13 23.10
N TYR A 41 -22.45 18.87 22.73
CA TYR A 41 -22.21 20.20 23.28
C TYR A 41 -23.24 21.19 22.69
N PRO A 42 -23.85 22.05 23.55
CA PRO A 42 -24.85 23.04 23.12
C PRO A 42 -24.23 24.25 22.41
N ARG A 43 -22.95 24.20 22.07
CA ARG A 43 -22.18 25.27 21.44
C ARG A 43 -21.16 24.75 20.45
N PRO A 44 -20.71 25.55 19.48
CA PRO A 44 -19.64 25.19 18.59
C PRO A 44 -18.35 24.91 19.36
N ILE A 45 -17.66 23.81 19.00
CA ILE A 45 -16.41 23.37 19.59
C ILE A 45 -15.38 23.04 18.51
N SER A 46 -14.12 23.28 18.82
CA SER A 46 -13.00 22.80 17.98
C SER A 46 -12.50 21.48 18.51
N LEU A 47 -12.28 20.56 17.58
CA LEU A 47 -11.81 19.21 17.89
C LEU A 47 -10.46 18.94 17.24
N GLU A 48 -9.59 18.31 18.00
CA GLU A 48 -8.42 17.62 17.47
C GLU A 48 -8.56 16.14 17.80
N ILE A 49 -8.59 15.32 16.76
CA ILE A 49 -8.84 13.88 16.84
C ILE A 49 -7.56 13.16 16.48
N ILE A 50 -7.05 12.35 17.40
CA ILE A 50 -5.84 11.54 17.20
C ILE A 50 -6.25 10.08 17.28
N ASP A 51 -5.98 9.32 16.23
CA ASP A 51 -6.18 7.88 16.21
C ASP A 51 -4.87 7.16 16.56
N GLU A 52 -4.89 6.28 17.56
CA GLU A 52 -3.73 5.48 17.94
C GLU A 52 -3.55 4.32 16.97
N ILE A 53 -2.79 4.62 15.90
CA ILE A 53 -2.49 3.66 14.85
C ILE A 53 -1.25 2.85 15.20
N PRO A 54 -1.19 1.55 14.90
CA PRO A 54 0.00 0.74 15.07
C PRO A 54 1.19 1.32 14.31
N PHE A 55 2.36 1.31 14.96
CA PHE A 55 3.61 1.90 14.47
C PHE A 55 4.01 1.48 13.04
N ILE A 56 3.61 0.29 12.62
CA ILE A 56 3.98 -0.29 11.32
C ILE A 56 3.40 0.48 10.12
N PHE A 57 2.32 1.24 10.32
CA PHE A 57 1.73 2.05 9.26
C PHE A 57 2.53 3.31 8.94
N GLN A 58 3.64 3.58 9.67
CA GLN A 58 4.58 4.70 9.49
C GLN A 58 3.95 6.10 9.56
N ASN A 59 2.67 6.19 9.85
CA ASN A 59 1.92 7.43 10.06
C ASN A 59 1.75 7.68 11.56
N ARG A 60 2.75 8.30 12.18
CA ARG A 60 2.78 8.49 13.64
C ARG A 60 1.80 9.53 14.16
N ASP A 61 1.47 10.51 13.34
CA ASP A 61 0.74 11.70 13.76
C ASP A 61 -0.49 11.95 12.87
N ILE A 62 -1.42 10.98 12.83
CA ILE A 62 -2.70 11.25 12.19
C ILE A 62 -3.55 12.04 13.17
N SER A 63 -3.46 13.36 13.09
CA SER A 63 -4.34 14.28 13.79
C SER A 63 -5.25 14.98 12.79
N PHE A 64 -6.53 15.00 13.12
CA PHE A 64 -7.54 15.68 12.31
C PHE A 64 -8.12 16.82 13.13
N ARG A 65 -8.05 18.06 12.61
CA ARG A 65 -8.67 19.21 13.23
C ARG A 65 -9.96 19.56 12.51
N THR A 66 -11.02 19.73 13.27
CA THR A 66 -12.33 20.09 12.74
C THR A 66 -13.13 20.89 13.78
N THR A 67 -14.15 21.60 13.33
CA THR A 67 -15.12 22.27 14.19
C THR A 67 -16.47 21.59 14.03
N LEU A 68 -17.16 21.35 15.13
CA LEU A 68 -18.54 20.85 15.14
C LEU A 68 -19.49 21.91 15.67
N GLN A 69 -20.66 21.99 15.06
CA GLN A 69 -21.78 22.74 15.54
C GLN A 69 -22.50 21.97 16.69
N PRO A 70 -23.41 22.61 17.43
CA PRO A 70 -24.22 21.91 18.42
C PRO A 70 -24.91 20.70 17.82
N ASP A 71 -24.84 19.57 18.54
CA ASP A 71 -25.47 18.30 18.16
C ASP A 71 -25.11 17.78 16.77
N GLU A 72 -23.95 18.17 16.25
CA GLU A 72 -23.45 17.75 14.95
C GLU A 72 -22.58 16.49 15.07
N GLY A 73 -22.75 15.59 14.07
CA GLY A 73 -21.88 14.44 13.85
C GLY A 73 -21.08 14.58 12.55
N LYS A 74 -19.79 14.25 12.60
CA LYS A 74 -18.89 14.29 11.44
C LYS A 74 -18.14 12.97 11.26
N THR A 75 -18.01 12.55 10.01
CA THR A 75 -17.21 11.39 9.65
C THR A 75 -15.94 11.82 8.93
N ILE A 76 -14.81 11.41 9.46
CA ILE A 76 -13.48 11.64 8.90
C ILE A 76 -13.02 10.33 8.27
N ARG A 77 -12.54 10.38 7.04
CA ARG A 77 -12.01 9.22 6.33
C ARG A 77 -10.54 9.42 6.03
N TYR A 78 -9.77 8.36 6.21
CA TYR A 78 -8.36 8.33 5.86
C TYR A 78 -7.96 6.93 5.40
N HIS A 79 -6.81 6.81 4.76
CA HIS A 79 -6.34 5.56 4.19
C HIS A 79 -5.04 5.13 4.88
N LEU A 80 -4.92 3.85 5.10
CA LEU A 80 -3.73 3.21 5.65
C LEU A 80 -3.19 2.18 4.67
N ARG A 81 -1.88 2.22 4.46
CA ARG A 81 -1.19 1.29 3.58
C ARG A 81 -0.20 0.45 4.37
N PRO A 82 -0.58 -0.75 4.83
CA PRO A 82 0.32 -1.64 5.54
C PRO A 82 1.43 -2.14 4.62
N THR A 83 2.66 -2.25 5.16
CA THR A 83 3.82 -2.73 4.41
C THR A 83 4.21 -4.16 4.77
N ARG A 84 3.65 -4.72 5.85
CA ARG A 84 3.95 -6.08 6.32
C ARG A 84 2.66 -6.79 6.73
N ARG A 85 2.64 -8.10 6.50
CA ARG A 85 1.56 -8.98 6.96
C ARG A 85 1.64 -9.20 8.46
N GLY A 86 0.51 -9.42 9.10
CA GLY A 86 0.45 -9.70 10.53
C GLY A 86 -0.88 -9.30 11.16
N VAL A 87 -0.95 -9.40 12.48
CA VAL A 87 -2.06 -8.89 13.30
C VAL A 87 -1.58 -7.62 13.98
N TYR A 88 -2.36 -6.57 13.88
CA TYR A 88 -2.02 -5.26 14.42
C TYR A 88 -3.16 -4.72 15.26
N SER A 89 -2.83 -4.29 16.48
CA SER A 89 -3.79 -3.75 17.42
C SER A 89 -3.86 -2.23 17.30
N PHE A 90 -5.02 -1.74 16.90
CA PHE A 90 -5.34 -0.32 16.99
C PHE A 90 -5.64 0.05 18.44
N GLY A 91 -5.09 1.16 18.89
CA GLY A 91 -5.37 1.71 20.21
C GLY A 91 -6.70 2.45 20.28
N GLN A 92 -6.78 3.40 21.19
CA GLN A 92 -7.96 4.22 21.42
C GLN A 92 -7.97 5.46 20.51
N ILE A 93 -9.13 6.11 20.41
CA ILE A 93 -9.29 7.39 19.74
C ILE A 93 -9.23 8.46 20.82
N ARG A 94 -8.27 9.38 20.70
CA ARG A 94 -8.15 10.54 21.59
C ARG A 94 -8.77 11.76 20.92
N VAL A 95 -9.71 12.38 21.58
CA VAL A 95 -10.37 13.59 21.09
C VAL A 95 -10.11 14.71 22.08
N PHE A 96 -9.43 15.75 21.61
CA PHE A 96 -9.23 16.99 22.37
C PHE A 96 -10.28 18.00 21.94
N VAL A 97 -11.06 18.45 22.90
CA VAL A 97 -12.11 19.43 22.69
C VAL A 97 -11.64 20.75 23.24
N THR A 98 -11.70 21.78 22.41
CA THR A 98 -11.35 23.16 22.80
C THR A 98 -12.57 24.04 22.62
N GLY A 99 -12.87 24.83 23.64
CA GLY A 99 -13.97 25.82 23.61
C GLY A 99 -13.68 27.01 22.68
N LYS A 100 -14.66 27.91 22.56
CA LYS A 100 -14.57 29.07 21.67
C LYS A 100 -13.40 30.00 22.04
N ILE A 101 -13.07 30.09 23.33
CA ILE A 101 -11.99 30.97 23.83
C ILE A 101 -10.62 30.35 23.63
N GLY A 102 -10.54 29.00 23.55
CA GLY A 102 -9.31 28.29 23.27
C GLY A 102 -8.29 28.20 24.41
N LEU A 103 -8.71 28.59 25.63
CA LEU A 103 -7.82 28.60 26.81
C LEU A 103 -7.66 27.24 27.47
N LEU A 104 -8.66 26.37 27.35
CA LEU A 104 -8.67 25.04 27.93
C LEU A 104 -9.04 24.00 26.89
N SER A 105 -8.40 22.83 27.00
CA SER A 105 -8.77 21.65 26.22
C SER A 105 -9.12 20.50 27.13
N ARG A 106 -10.20 19.79 26.82
CA ARG A 106 -10.62 18.58 27.50
C ARG A 106 -10.34 17.37 26.62
N ARG A 107 -9.63 16.37 27.17
CA ARG A 107 -9.36 15.11 26.48
C ARG A 107 -10.45 14.09 26.76
N TYR A 108 -10.97 13.50 25.69
CA TYR A 108 -11.82 12.31 25.71
C TYR A 108 -11.06 11.15 25.13
N THR A 109 -11.23 9.98 25.74
CA THR A 109 -10.69 8.72 25.25
C THR A 109 -11.88 7.86 24.84
N CYS A 110 -11.97 7.58 23.56
CA CYS A 110 -13.11 6.91 22.93
C CYS A 110 -12.67 5.67 22.18
N GLY A 111 -13.64 4.88 21.75
CA GLY A 111 -13.38 3.67 20.98
C GLY A 111 -12.85 2.51 21.83
N LYS A 112 -12.89 1.31 21.26
CA LYS A 112 -12.30 0.10 21.83
C LYS A 112 -11.06 -0.26 21.03
N PRO A 113 -10.01 -0.82 21.66
CA PRO A 113 -8.91 -1.45 20.92
C PRO A 113 -9.49 -2.51 19.97
N GLN A 114 -8.95 -2.56 18.76
CA GLN A 114 -9.40 -3.51 17.73
C GLN A 114 -8.22 -4.11 17.03
N ASP A 115 -8.19 -5.43 16.93
CA ASP A 115 -7.18 -6.16 16.18
C ASP A 115 -7.59 -6.29 14.72
N ILE A 116 -6.68 -5.93 13.83
CA ILE A 116 -6.87 -6.03 12.38
C ILE A 116 -5.82 -6.97 11.80
N LYS A 117 -6.28 -7.88 10.94
CA LYS A 117 -5.43 -8.84 10.25
C LYS A 117 -5.05 -8.29 8.88
N VAL A 118 -3.74 -8.22 8.61
CA VAL A 118 -3.21 -7.80 7.30
C VAL A 118 -2.83 -9.02 6.49
N TYR A 119 -3.50 -9.22 5.37
CA TYR A 119 -3.31 -10.31 4.43
C TYR A 119 -2.50 -9.86 3.21
N PRO A 120 -1.94 -10.81 2.41
CA PRO A 120 -1.35 -10.47 1.12
C PRO A 120 -2.33 -9.71 0.23
N SER A 121 -1.81 -8.82 -0.61
CA SER A 121 -2.65 -8.09 -1.56
C SER A 121 -3.35 -9.05 -2.52
N TYR A 122 -4.68 -8.99 -2.55
CA TYR A 122 -5.49 -9.76 -3.51
C TYR A 122 -5.20 -9.34 -4.96
N LEU A 123 -4.98 -8.06 -5.19
CA LEU A 123 -4.64 -7.53 -6.52
C LEU A 123 -3.31 -8.10 -7.01
N MET A 124 -2.31 -8.19 -6.13
CA MET A 124 -1.03 -8.80 -6.47
C MET A 124 -1.16 -10.29 -6.76
N LEU A 125 -1.93 -11.02 -5.96
CA LEU A 125 -2.18 -12.45 -6.20
C LEU A 125 -2.84 -12.65 -7.57
N HIS A 126 -3.89 -11.92 -7.88
CA HIS A 126 -4.59 -12.02 -9.16
C HIS A 126 -3.69 -11.64 -10.35
N ARG A 127 -2.82 -10.65 -10.16
CA ARG A 127 -1.81 -10.29 -11.19
C ARG A 127 -0.81 -11.42 -11.42
N TYR A 128 -0.34 -12.10 -10.37
CA TYR A 128 0.55 -13.24 -10.50
C TYR A 128 -0.15 -14.45 -11.12
N GLU A 129 -1.42 -14.71 -10.81
CA GLU A 129 -2.21 -15.74 -11.46
C GLU A 129 -2.34 -15.49 -12.97
N LEU A 130 -2.65 -14.25 -13.37
CA LEU A 130 -2.72 -13.87 -14.78
C LEU A 130 -1.37 -14.01 -15.49
N LEU A 131 -0.26 -13.65 -14.84
CA LEU A 131 1.08 -13.84 -15.37
C LEU A 131 1.41 -15.34 -15.53
N ALA A 132 1.12 -16.15 -14.52
CA ALA A 132 1.34 -17.60 -14.58
C ALA A 132 0.51 -18.26 -15.69
N MET A 133 -0.74 -17.81 -15.89
CA MET A 133 -1.56 -18.27 -17.01
C MET A 133 -0.98 -17.83 -18.36
N SER A 134 -0.43 -16.62 -18.47
CA SER A 134 0.18 -16.13 -19.70
C SER A 134 1.47 -16.91 -20.06
N ASP A 135 2.26 -17.26 -19.07
CA ASP A 135 3.48 -18.09 -19.29
C ASP A 135 3.10 -19.52 -19.70
N ASN A 136 2.06 -20.11 -19.10
CA ASN A 136 1.54 -21.42 -19.52
C ASN A 136 0.97 -21.41 -20.94
N LEU A 137 0.36 -20.31 -21.39
CA LEU A 137 -0.10 -20.15 -22.79
C LEU A 137 1.09 -20.13 -23.77
N THR A 138 2.25 -19.68 -23.31
CA THR A 138 3.50 -19.71 -24.11
C THR A 138 4.05 -21.12 -24.23
N GLU A 139 3.87 -21.98 -23.24
CA GLU A 139 4.26 -23.41 -23.30
C GLU A 139 3.28 -24.25 -24.10
N LEU A 140 1.99 -23.88 -24.17
CA LEU A 140 0.93 -24.63 -24.89
C LEU A 140 0.88 -24.38 -26.41
N GLY A 141 1.90 -23.77 -27.03
CA GLY A 141 2.05 -23.79 -28.48
C GLY A 141 1.88 -22.47 -29.22
N ILE A 142 1.86 -21.36 -28.54
CA ILE A 142 2.08 -20.08 -29.22
C ILE A 142 3.59 -19.98 -29.47
N LYS A 143 3.99 -20.24 -30.73
CA LYS A 143 5.33 -20.03 -31.24
C LYS A 143 5.94 -18.80 -30.57
N ARG A 144 6.98 -18.99 -29.75
CA ARG A 144 7.85 -17.89 -29.36
C ARG A 144 8.22 -17.14 -30.62
N ILE A 145 7.70 -15.94 -30.79
CA ILE A 145 8.28 -15.00 -31.74
C ILE A 145 9.68 -14.76 -31.19
N ARG A 146 10.66 -15.49 -31.75
CA ARG A 146 12.07 -15.23 -31.46
C ARG A 146 12.27 -13.75 -31.79
N ARG A 147 12.39 -12.91 -30.76
CA ARG A 147 12.98 -11.59 -30.97
C ARG A 147 14.38 -11.88 -31.51
N VAL A 148 14.62 -11.52 -32.75
CA VAL A 148 15.95 -11.49 -33.33
C VAL A 148 16.71 -10.38 -32.57
N GLY A 149 17.14 -10.71 -31.36
CA GLY A 149 18.16 -9.98 -30.63
C GLY A 149 19.46 -10.73 -30.90
N HIS A 150 20.52 -10.02 -31.14
CA HIS A 150 21.87 -10.59 -31.25
C HIS A 150 22.19 -11.36 -29.94
N GLN A 151 21.69 -12.59 -29.83
CA GLN A 151 22.18 -13.52 -28.82
C GLN A 151 23.47 -14.07 -29.36
N THR A 152 24.55 -13.68 -28.74
CA THR A 152 25.93 -14.09 -29.04
C THR A 152 26.34 -15.33 -28.24
N GLU A 153 25.39 -16.22 -27.90
CA GLU A 153 25.76 -17.49 -27.29
C GLU A 153 26.23 -18.42 -28.39
N PHE A 154 27.56 -18.75 -28.30
CA PHE A 154 28.23 -19.67 -29.20
C PHE A 154 27.67 -21.08 -28.97
N GLU A 155 27.08 -21.69 -30.02
CA GLU A 155 26.51 -23.03 -29.93
C GLU A 155 27.50 -24.09 -30.42
N GLN A 156 27.97 -23.93 -31.67
CA GLN A 156 28.86 -24.89 -32.27
C GLN A 156 29.63 -24.34 -33.47
N ILE A 157 30.66 -25.09 -33.91
CA ILE A 157 31.37 -24.83 -35.15
C ILE A 157 30.93 -25.89 -36.16
N LYS A 158 30.44 -25.47 -37.34
CA LYS A 158 30.10 -26.36 -38.45
C LYS A 158 30.89 -26.00 -39.69
N GLU A 159 30.90 -26.91 -40.69
CA GLU A 159 31.47 -26.63 -41.99
C GLU A 159 30.67 -25.56 -42.73
N TYR A 160 31.35 -24.69 -43.45
CA TYR A 160 30.75 -23.64 -44.25
C TYR A 160 29.98 -24.26 -45.42
N VAL A 161 28.73 -23.92 -45.55
CA VAL A 161 27.88 -24.27 -46.68
C VAL A 161 27.55 -23.00 -47.47
N LYS A 162 27.52 -23.13 -48.80
CA LYS A 162 27.19 -21.98 -49.67
C LYS A 162 25.84 -21.37 -49.30
N GLY A 163 25.88 -20.16 -48.77
CA GLY A 163 24.72 -19.46 -48.23
C GLY A 163 24.84 -19.06 -46.76
N ASP A 164 25.81 -19.58 -46.02
CA ASP A 164 26.14 -19.11 -44.68
C ASP A 164 26.81 -17.73 -44.72
N ASP A 165 26.61 -16.89 -43.67
CA ASP A 165 27.19 -15.55 -43.60
C ASP A 165 28.71 -15.65 -43.44
N TYR A 166 29.44 -15.08 -44.40
CA TYR A 166 30.92 -15.07 -44.39
C TYR A 166 31.50 -14.34 -43.14
N ARG A 167 30.75 -13.53 -42.46
CA ARG A 167 31.17 -12.82 -41.25
C ARG A 167 31.29 -13.73 -40.04
N THR A 168 30.68 -14.89 -40.10
CA THR A 168 30.72 -15.90 -39.03
C THR A 168 31.83 -16.92 -39.21
N ILE A 169 32.71 -16.78 -40.24
CA ILE A 169 33.83 -17.68 -40.50
C ILE A 169 34.83 -17.64 -39.33
N ASN A 170 35.10 -18.81 -38.79
CA ASN A 170 36.12 -19.01 -37.76
C ASN A 170 37.45 -19.37 -38.41
N TRP A 171 38.27 -18.35 -38.72
CA TRP A 171 39.54 -18.53 -39.36
C TRP A 171 40.50 -19.44 -38.60
N LYS A 172 40.47 -19.46 -37.28
CA LYS A 172 41.30 -20.32 -36.44
C LYS A 172 40.91 -21.79 -36.53
N ALA A 173 39.63 -22.10 -36.57
CA ALA A 173 39.14 -23.48 -36.78
C ALA A 173 39.39 -23.93 -38.20
N SER A 174 39.16 -23.07 -39.20
CA SER A 174 39.40 -23.35 -40.61
C SER A 174 40.88 -23.67 -40.92
N ALA A 175 41.81 -22.93 -40.31
CA ALA A 175 43.22 -23.20 -40.48
C ALA A 175 43.68 -24.56 -39.90
N ARG A 176 43.01 -25.07 -38.89
CA ARG A 176 43.32 -26.36 -38.28
C ARG A 176 42.76 -27.53 -39.06
N ARG A 177 41.59 -27.37 -39.71
CA ARG A 177 40.89 -28.43 -40.42
C ARG A 177 41.13 -28.43 -41.94
N HIS A 178 41.79 -27.39 -42.45
CA HIS A 178 41.95 -27.13 -43.88
C HIS A 178 40.66 -26.99 -44.69
N GLU A 179 39.54 -26.69 -43.99
CA GLU A 179 38.21 -26.50 -44.54
C GLU A 179 37.58 -25.24 -43.90
N LEU A 180 36.73 -24.55 -44.63
CA LEU A 180 36.06 -23.35 -44.08
C LEU A 180 35.05 -23.74 -43.01
N MET A 181 35.24 -23.19 -41.83
CA MET A 181 34.38 -23.44 -40.68
C MET A 181 33.67 -22.15 -40.24
N VAL A 182 32.42 -22.26 -39.83
CA VAL A 182 31.61 -21.12 -39.35
C VAL A 182 31.13 -21.35 -37.93
N ASN A 183 31.04 -20.26 -37.16
CA ASN A 183 30.42 -20.25 -35.86
C ASN A 183 28.90 -20.14 -36.02
N VAL A 184 28.18 -21.01 -35.35
CA VAL A 184 26.73 -20.94 -35.22
C VAL A 184 26.41 -20.33 -33.84
N TYR A 185 25.58 -19.30 -33.85
CA TYR A 185 25.10 -18.65 -32.64
C TYR A 185 23.59 -18.89 -32.50
N GLN A 186 23.14 -19.07 -31.28
CA GLN A 186 21.73 -19.24 -30.95
C GLN A 186 21.12 -17.97 -30.33
#